data_c5180e4b49bd33bc93e5c7013e05998c
#
_entry.id   c5180e4b49bd33bc93e5c7013e05998c
#
_cell.length_a   1.000
_cell.length_b   1.000
_cell.length_c   1.000
_cell.angle_alpha   90.00
_cell.angle_beta   90.00
_cell.angle_gamma   90.00
#
_symmetry.space_group_name_H-M   'P 1'
#
loop_
_entity.id
_entity.type
_entity.pdbx_description
1 polymer ?
#
loop_
_entity_poly.entity_id
_entity_poly.type
_entity_poly.pdbx_seq_one_letter_code
_entity_poly.pdbx_strand_id
1 'polypeptide(L)'
;MTSQKRPLLAPLALLALLALLAAGALALAGCSGGGSSADSSASASTSASASAAPAPSALPSGMGSTAKDGEFPRTVKGFRGDVTIDAAPKKVVVISTGQMDDVLDLGVVPVGTTSAKNADAVPEYLTEAYADDAEALGKIESVGSRTSPNIEKIANLKPDLILVNNTLKDDSAYESLSGIAPTVVTEGTGVNWKQDYLLVASALGKQQEGEQKLAEYTERAKKVGEQVGSDKTISFLRYQPDRIRIWGVSSFVGSIAEDAGLSRPETQRFDKTSQDISAEQLDQADGDYLFYGVQGGDASDLTKETLWSGLEAVKSDHAFQVDDDEFYLNAGITAANGVLDEVEEHAK
;
A
#
# COMPACT_ATOMS: atom_id res chain seq x y z
N MET A 1 23.51 -51.00 31.42
CA MET A 1 22.80 -52.25 31.10
C MET A 1 21.54 -51.83 30.38
N THR A 2 21.51 -52.04 29.26
CA THR A 2 21.14 -52.76 28.02
C THR A 2 20.27 -51.84 27.19
N SER A 3 20.71 -51.24 26.12
CA SER A 3 20.93 -51.71 24.75
C SER A 3 19.76 -52.53 24.15
N GLN A 4 19.11 -51.98 23.13
CA GLN A 4 18.87 -52.57 21.79
C GLN A 4 17.92 -51.67 20.97
N LYS A 5 18.39 -51.14 19.88
CA LYS A 5 18.47 -51.61 18.47
C LYS A 5 17.22 -51.35 17.62
N ARG A 6 17.46 -50.60 16.58
CA ARG A 6 16.68 -50.41 15.33
C ARG A 6 16.49 -51.76 14.58
N PRO A 7 15.54 -51.81 13.62
CA PRO A 7 16.01 -51.69 12.26
C PRO A 7 15.12 -50.87 11.29
N LEU A 8 15.84 -50.33 10.31
CA LEU A 8 15.46 -49.98 8.96
C LEU A 8 14.67 -51.09 8.23
N LEU A 9 13.80 -50.63 7.28
CA LEU A 9 13.65 -51.27 5.96
C LEU A 9 12.74 -50.36 5.06
N ALA A 10 13.31 -49.79 4.02
CA ALA A 10 12.63 -49.56 2.75
C ALA A 10 12.83 -50.81 1.88
N PRO A 11 12.05 -51.11 0.83
CA PRO A 11 12.42 -50.63 -0.47
C PRO A 11 11.28 -50.40 -1.49
N LEU A 12 11.55 -49.51 -2.47
CA LEU A 12 11.46 -49.65 -3.93
C LEU A 12 10.42 -50.58 -4.58
N ALA A 13 9.70 -50.01 -5.55
CA ALA A 13 9.44 -50.51 -6.91
C ALA A 13 8.65 -49.43 -7.69
N LEU A 14 9.12 -48.79 -8.69
CA LEU A 14 9.67 -49.07 -10.00
C LEU A 14 8.59 -49.41 -11.09
N LEU A 15 8.57 -48.56 -12.14
CA LEU A 15 8.18 -48.81 -13.57
C LEU A 15 6.68 -48.99 -13.87
N ALA A 16 6.09 -48.47 -14.97
CA ALA A 16 6.51 -48.26 -16.35
C ALA A 16 5.49 -47.34 -17.06
N LEU A 17 5.91 -46.44 -17.90
CA LEU A 17 6.00 -46.52 -19.36
C LEU A 17 4.68 -46.88 -20.10
N LEU A 18 4.16 -45.92 -20.90
CA LEU A 18 4.02 -46.14 -22.34
C LEU A 18 3.46 -44.88 -23.06
N ALA A 19 4.18 -44.47 -24.06
CA ALA A 19 3.83 -43.47 -25.04
C ALA A 19 2.82 -44.03 -26.07
N LEU A 20 2.00 -43.16 -26.66
CA LEU A 20 1.46 -43.39 -27.99
C LEU A 20 1.33 -42.09 -28.77
N LEU A 21 2.11 -42.03 -29.82
CA LEU A 21 2.03 -41.10 -30.94
C LEU A 21 0.75 -41.41 -31.77
N ALA A 22 0.12 -40.38 -32.32
CA ALA A 22 -0.55 -40.49 -33.61
C ALA A 22 -0.49 -39.14 -34.33
N ALA A 23 0.16 -39.19 -35.45
CA ALA A 23 0.30 -38.15 -36.48
C ALA A 23 -0.90 -38.17 -37.43
N GLY A 24 -1.14 -37.05 -38.10
CA GLY A 24 -2.06 -36.91 -39.22
C GLY A 24 -2.03 -35.47 -39.71
N ALA A 25 -1.28 -35.11 -40.55
CA ALA A 25 -0.96 -35.03 -41.95
C ALA A 25 -2.00 -34.24 -42.77
N LEU A 26 -1.53 -33.08 -43.28
CA LEU A 26 -1.63 -32.48 -44.64
C LEU A 26 -2.99 -32.30 -45.34
N ALA A 27 -3.23 -31.04 -45.73
CA ALA A 27 -3.67 -30.75 -47.12
C ALA A 27 -3.11 -29.38 -47.58
N LEU A 28 -2.28 -29.45 -48.60
CA LEU A 28 -1.80 -28.35 -49.45
C LEU A 28 -2.83 -28.10 -50.60
N ALA A 29 -3.03 -26.85 -50.90
CA ALA A 29 -3.26 -26.34 -52.25
C ALA A 29 -3.09 -24.84 -52.20
N GLY A 30 -2.25 -24.14 -52.88
CA GLY A 30 -1.68 -24.28 -54.18
C GLY A 30 -1.99 -23.05 -55.02
N CYS A 31 -0.93 -22.39 -55.52
CA CYS A 31 -0.80 -21.51 -56.69
C CYS A 31 -1.06 -19.99 -56.47
N SER A 32 -0.06 -19.20 -56.61
CA SER A 32 0.79 -18.77 -57.75
C SER A 32 0.50 -17.32 -58.16
N GLY A 33 1.59 -16.53 -58.21
CA GLY A 33 1.60 -15.31 -59.06
C GLY A 33 2.35 -14.11 -58.49
N GLY A 34 3.65 -14.05 -58.68
CA GLY A 34 4.50 -12.99 -59.21
C GLY A 34 4.39 -11.54 -58.69
N GLY A 35 5.56 -10.99 -58.31
CA GLY A 35 5.79 -9.55 -58.33
C GLY A 35 6.66 -9.05 -57.18
N SER A 36 7.91 -8.80 -57.45
CA SER A 36 8.89 -8.15 -56.61
C SER A 36 8.44 -6.78 -56.12
N SER A 37 8.65 -6.49 -54.88
CA SER A 37 9.18 -5.20 -54.38
C SER A 37 9.48 -5.36 -52.91
N ALA A 38 10.73 -5.16 -52.56
CA ALA A 38 11.20 -5.07 -51.15
C ALA A 38 10.66 -3.78 -50.57
N ASP A 39 9.87 -3.92 -49.52
CA ASP A 39 9.61 -2.80 -48.61
C ASP A 39 9.77 -3.30 -47.17
N SER A 40 10.85 -2.82 -46.59
CA SER A 40 11.21 -3.11 -45.19
C SER A 40 10.27 -2.33 -44.28
N SER A 41 9.12 -2.88 -44.01
CA SER A 41 8.27 -2.36 -42.94
C SER A 41 8.83 -2.84 -41.61
N ALA A 42 9.61 -1.97 -40.96
CA ALA A 42 9.90 -2.08 -39.54
C ALA A 42 8.56 -2.01 -38.79
N SER A 43 8.10 -3.16 -38.32
CA SER A 43 7.02 -3.21 -37.32
C SER A 43 7.56 -2.55 -36.04
N ALA A 44 7.27 -1.28 -35.88
CA ALA A 44 7.36 -0.62 -34.59
C ALA A 44 6.35 -1.33 -33.67
N SER A 45 6.86 -2.20 -32.81
CA SER A 45 6.12 -2.70 -31.68
C SER A 45 5.86 -1.47 -30.76
N THR A 46 4.73 -0.82 -30.96
CA THR A 46 4.19 0.07 -29.95
C THR A 46 3.88 -0.81 -28.75
N SER A 47 4.81 -0.84 -27.79
CA SER A 47 4.52 -1.26 -26.45
C SER A 47 3.47 -0.28 -25.92
N ALA A 48 2.20 -0.65 -26.01
CA ALA A 48 1.16 0.03 -25.25
C ALA A 48 1.54 -0.22 -23.80
N SER A 49 2.07 0.80 -23.12
CA SER A 49 2.16 0.82 -21.67
C SER A 49 0.74 0.58 -21.18
N ALA A 50 0.49 -0.59 -20.61
CA ALA A 50 -0.75 -0.85 -19.94
C ALA A 50 -0.81 0.16 -18.78
N SER A 51 -1.70 1.14 -18.87
CA SER A 51 -1.99 2.02 -17.76
C SER A 51 -2.49 1.15 -16.62
N ALA A 52 -1.85 1.22 -15.48
CA ALA A 52 -2.32 0.53 -14.28
C ALA A 52 -3.77 0.92 -14.00
N ALA A 53 -4.54 0.01 -13.44
CA ALA A 53 -5.90 0.34 -13.02
C ALA A 53 -5.83 1.41 -11.91
N PRO A 54 -6.71 2.42 -11.94
CA PRO A 54 -6.73 3.45 -10.90
C PRO A 54 -6.99 2.81 -9.53
N ALA A 55 -6.43 3.43 -8.49
CA ALA A 55 -6.65 3.01 -7.11
C ALA A 55 -8.15 2.97 -6.78
N PRO A 56 -8.66 1.88 -6.19
CA PRO A 56 -10.08 1.76 -5.89
C PRO A 56 -10.52 2.84 -4.89
N SER A 57 -11.47 3.68 -5.30
CA SER A 57 -12.01 4.79 -4.52
C SER A 57 -13.40 4.51 -3.94
N ALA A 58 -13.87 3.27 -4.02
CA ALA A 58 -15.15 2.81 -3.50
C ALA A 58 -15.02 1.40 -2.93
N LEU A 59 -15.90 1.06 -2.01
CA LEU A 59 -15.99 -0.31 -1.52
C LEU A 59 -16.45 -1.26 -2.64
N PRO A 60 -15.91 -2.48 -2.69
CA PRO A 60 -16.45 -3.52 -3.55
C PRO A 60 -17.94 -3.75 -3.27
N SER A 61 -18.69 -4.12 -4.31
CA SER A 61 -20.13 -4.32 -4.19
C SER A 61 -20.49 -5.27 -3.05
N GLY A 62 -21.38 -4.82 -2.18
CA GLY A 62 -21.86 -5.57 -1.04
C GLY A 62 -20.93 -5.60 0.17
N MET A 63 -19.80 -4.87 0.16
CA MET A 63 -18.97 -4.66 1.34
C MET A 63 -19.42 -3.44 2.15
N GLY A 64 -18.88 -3.31 3.36
CA GLY A 64 -19.31 -2.30 4.32
C GLY A 64 -20.63 -2.65 4.99
N SER A 65 -21.36 -1.65 5.43
CA SER A 65 -22.66 -1.79 6.10
C SER A 65 -23.75 -1.05 5.35
N THR A 66 -24.97 -1.57 5.42
CA THR A 66 -26.18 -0.88 4.91
C THR A 66 -26.88 -0.04 6.00
N ALA A 67 -26.41 -0.10 7.26
CA ALA A 67 -26.94 0.73 8.34
C ALA A 67 -26.50 2.20 8.15
N LYS A 68 -27.38 3.13 8.54
CA LYS A 68 -27.06 4.55 8.49
C LYS A 68 -25.97 4.91 9.50
N ASP A 69 -25.37 6.09 9.32
CA ASP A 69 -24.38 6.59 10.28
C ASP A 69 -25.00 6.71 11.68
N GLY A 70 -24.23 6.27 12.67
CA GLY A 70 -24.67 6.23 14.07
C GLY A 70 -25.64 5.11 14.44
N GLU A 71 -26.18 4.34 13.49
CA GLU A 71 -27.05 3.21 13.78
C GLU A 71 -26.26 1.95 14.18
N PHE A 72 -26.62 1.39 15.35
CA PHE A 72 -26.11 0.13 15.91
C PHE A 72 -27.24 -0.69 16.53
N PRO A 73 -27.18 -2.04 16.58
CA PRO A 73 -26.11 -2.85 16.05
C PRO A 73 -25.99 -2.75 14.52
N ARG A 74 -24.78 -2.93 13.99
CA ARG A 74 -24.55 -2.97 12.55
C ARG A 74 -23.76 -4.19 12.14
N THR A 75 -24.03 -4.71 10.98
CA THR A 75 -23.21 -5.73 10.35
C THR A 75 -22.36 -5.06 9.28
N VAL A 76 -21.04 -5.30 9.34
CA VAL A 76 -20.06 -4.80 8.39
C VAL A 76 -19.47 -6.00 7.67
N LYS A 77 -19.54 -6.03 6.35
CA LYS A 77 -18.89 -7.03 5.54
C LYS A 77 -17.48 -6.56 5.18
N GLY A 78 -16.49 -7.19 5.80
CA GLY A 78 -15.07 -6.99 5.52
C GLY A 78 -14.50 -8.09 4.61
N PHE A 79 -13.19 -8.08 4.39
CA PHE A 79 -12.50 -9.04 3.51
C PHE A 79 -12.43 -10.46 4.07
N ARG A 80 -12.75 -10.67 5.36
CA ARG A 80 -12.86 -12.01 5.97
C ARG A 80 -14.28 -12.36 6.42
N GLY A 81 -15.28 -11.66 5.89
CA GLY A 81 -16.70 -11.97 6.14
C GLY A 81 -17.44 -10.90 6.94
N ASP A 82 -18.62 -11.26 7.42
CA ASP A 82 -19.52 -10.39 8.12
C ASP A 82 -19.17 -10.28 9.61
N VAL A 83 -19.13 -9.06 10.12
CA VAL A 83 -18.83 -8.76 11.53
C VAL A 83 -19.96 -7.91 12.10
N THR A 84 -20.55 -8.34 13.21
CA THR A 84 -21.57 -7.56 13.92
C THR A 84 -20.89 -6.71 15.00
N ILE A 85 -21.20 -5.42 15.00
CA ILE A 85 -20.73 -4.42 15.96
C ILE A 85 -21.98 -3.92 16.69
N ASP A 86 -22.07 -4.22 18.00
CA ASP A 86 -23.28 -4.02 18.79
C ASP A 86 -23.57 -2.56 19.15
N ALA A 87 -22.51 -1.76 19.31
CA ALA A 87 -22.61 -0.35 19.70
C ALA A 87 -21.48 0.46 19.05
N ALA A 88 -21.60 1.79 19.05
CA ALA A 88 -20.56 2.68 18.56
C ALA A 88 -19.20 2.41 19.27
N PRO A 89 -18.15 2.06 18.52
CA PRO A 89 -16.85 1.71 19.11
C PRO A 89 -16.23 2.86 19.88
N LYS A 90 -15.68 2.54 21.06
CA LYS A 90 -15.01 3.49 21.97
C LYS A 90 -13.58 3.09 22.28
N LYS A 91 -13.27 1.82 22.16
CA LYS A 91 -11.95 1.24 22.44
C LYS A 91 -11.48 0.47 21.20
N VAL A 92 -10.95 1.20 20.26
CA VAL A 92 -10.49 0.62 19.00
C VAL A 92 -9.03 0.22 19.14
N VAL A 93 -8.68 -0.98 18.70
CA VAL A 93 -7.29 -1.41 18.49
C VAL A 93 -7.03 -1.52 16.98
N VAL A 94 -5.94 -0.91 16.52
CA VAL A 94 -5.51 -0.94 15.13
C VAL A 94 -4.22 -1.75 14.97
N ILE A 95 -4.20 -2.69 14.02
CA ILE A 95 -3.07 -3.64 13.86
C ILE A 95 -2.33 -3.43 12.55
N SER A 96 -2.78 -2.53 11.73
CA SER A 96 -2.22 -2.35 10.39
C SER A 96 -1.82 -0.92 10.11
N THR A 97 -0.83 -0.77 9.24
CA THR A 97 -0.37 0.52 8.73
C THR A 97 -1.53 1.26 8.07
N GLY A 98 -1.65 2.56 8.29
CA GLY A 98 -2.70 3.42 7.76
C GLY A 98 -3.96 3.48 8.61
N GLN A 99 -4.38 2.37 9.24
CA GLN A 99 -5.63 2.34 10.00
C GLN A 99 -5.66 3.30 11.22
N MET A 100 -4.49 3.69 11.75
CA MET A 100 -4.43 4.72 12.79
C MET A 100 -4.81 6.09 12.21
N ASP A 101 -4.26 6.45 11.07
CA ASP A 101 -4.62 7.66 10.34
C ASP A 101 -6.14 7.69 10.08
N ASP A 102 -6.68 6.59 9.54
CA ASP A 102 -8.11 6.46 9.23
C ASP A 102 -9.01 6.70 10.44
N VAL A 103 -8.69 6.09 11.60
CA VAL A 103 -9.55 6.24 12.79
C VAL A 103 -9.41 7.62 13.43
N LEU A 104 -8.20 8.24 13.37
CA LEU A 104 -7.98 9.59 13.87
C LEU A 104 -8.73 10.62 13.03
N ASP A 105 -8.66 10.52 11.70
CA ASP A 105 -9.41 11.39 10.81
C ASP A 105 -10.92 11.29 11.03
N LEU A 106 -11.40 10.10 11.37
CA LEU A 106 -12.79 9.87 11.74
C LEU A 106 -13.10 10.19 13.22
N GLY A 107 -12.21 10.89 13.94
CA GLY A 107 -12.41 11.38 15.31
C GLY A 107 -12.39 10.29 16.38
N VAL A 108 -11.67 9.20 16.17
CA VAL A 108 -11.51 8.10 17.12
C VAL A 108 -10.04 7.90 17.45
N VAL A 109 -9.65 8.17 18.70
CA VAL A 109 -8.31 7.85 19.19
C VAL A 109 -8.25 6.38 19.62
N PRO A 110 -7.42 5.53 18.99
CA PRO A 110 -7.33 4.13 19.36
C PRO A 110 -6.69 3.95 20.74
N VAL A 111 -7.04 2.87 21.44
CA VAL A 111 -6.43 2.53 22.74
C VAL A 111 -5.16 1.71 22.60
N GLY A 112 -4.90 1.14 21.45
CA GLY A 112 -3.71 0.35 21.16
C GLY A 112 -3.43 0.23 19.67
N THR A 113 -2.16 0.15 19.34
CA THR A 113 -1.68 0.04 17.96
C THR A 113 -0.47 -0.86 17.84
N THR A 114 -0.22 -1.36 16.64
CA THR A 114 1.07 -1.97 16.27
C THR A 114 1.92 -0.98 15.49
N SER A 115 3.24 -1.11 15.57
CA SER A 115 4.16 -0.31 14.78
C SER A 115 4.87 -1.16 13.71
N ALA A 116 5.36 -0.51 12.66
CA ALA A 116 6.33 -1.10 11.75
C ALA A 116 7.70 -1.24 12.45
N LYS A 117 8.59 -2.05 11.84
CA LYS A 117 9.95 -2.18 12.37
C LYS A 117 10.68 -0.82 12.26
N ASN A 118 11.26 -0.37 13.37
CA ASN A 118 12.00 0.88 13.47
C ASN A 118 11.14 2.14 13.19
N ALA A 119 9.84 2.07 13.48
CA ALA A 119 8.93 3.20 13.45
C ALA A 119 8.25 3.35 14.81
N ASP A 120 7.86 4.57 15.15
CA ASP A 120 7.10 4.87 16.35
C ASP A 120 5.69 4.27 16.30
N ALA A 121 5.10 4.07 17.48
CA ALA A 121 3.72 3.58 17.57
C ALA A 121 2.72 4.61 17.03
N VAL A 122 2.99 5.89 17.29
CA VAL A 122 2.26 7.03 16.72
C VAL A 122 3.27 7.85 15.93
N PRO A 123 3.17 7.92 14.61
CA PRO A 123 4.03 8.74 13.76
C PRO A 123 3.96 10.22 14.10
N GLU A 124 5.05 10.96 13.86
CA GLU A 124 5.16 12.38 14.20
C GLU A 124 4.11 13.22 13.46
N TYR A 125 3.92 12.99 12.15
CA TYR A 125 2.91 13.70 11.36
C TYR A 125 1.49 13.58 11.93
N LEU A 126 1.12 12.44 12.57
CA LEU A 126 -0.17 12.29 13.25
C LEU A 126 -0.21 13.04 14.57
N THR A 127 0.89 13.09 15.32
CA THR A 127 0.94 13.88 16.57
C THR A 127 0.85 15.37 16.31
N GLU A 128 1.36 15.83 15.17
CA GLU A 128 1.26 17.21 14.71
C GLU A 128 -0.15 17.54 14.19
N ALA A 129 -0.69 16.70 13.30
CA ALA A 129 -2.02 16.88 12.73
C ALA A 129 -3.14 16.86 13.79
N TYR A 130 -2.98 16.05 14.85
CA TYR A 130 -3.94 15.86 15.93
C TYR A 130 -3.41 16.38 17.28
N ALA A 131 -2.74 17.55 17.28
CA ALA A 131 -2.14 18.14 18.48
C ALA A 131 -3.13 18.39 19.62
N ASP A 132 -4.39 18.63 19.31
CA ASP A 132 -5.47 18.78 20.29
C ASP A 132 -5.74 17.48 21.07
N ASP A 133 -5.42 16.33 20.48
CA ASP A 133 -5.56 14.99 21.09
C ASP A 133 -4.25 14.48 21.71
N ALA A 134 -3.21 15.29 21.83
CA ALA A 134 -1.86 14.88 22.28
C ALA A 134 -1.86 14.06 23.58
N GLU A 135 -2.72 14.40 24.56
CA GLU A 135 -2.82 13.64 25.82
C GLU A 135 -3.38 12.21 25.57
N ALA A 136 -4.33 12.07 24.66
CA ALA A 136 -4.92 10.77 24.32
C ALA A 136 -3.97 9.94 23.44
N LEU A 137 -3.30 10.57 22.47
CA LEU A 137 -2.27 9.94 21.63
C LEU A 137 -1.12 9.38 22.48
N GLY A 138 -0.67 10.13 23.50
CA GLY A 138 0.38 9.69 24.43
C GLY A 138 -0.01 8.50 25.33
N LYS A 139 -1.28 8.09 25.35
CA LYS A 139 -1.78 6.93 26.10
C LYS A 139 -1.99 5.68 25.24
N ILE A 140 -1.78 5.77 23.94
CA ILE A 140 -1.92 4.63 23.02
C ILE A 140 -0.88 3.57 23.37
N GLU A 141 -1.33 2.34 23.66
CA GLU A 141 -0.42 1.25 23.99
C GLU A 141 0.13 0.58 22.74
N SER A 142 1.44 0.33 22.71
CA SER A 142 2.05 -0.54 21.70
C SER A 142 1.69 -2.01 21.98
N VAL A 143 0.95 -2.62 21.06
CA VAL A 143 0.52 -4.03 21.15
C VAL A 143 1.34 -4.97 20.25
N GLY A 144 2.59 -4.61 19.97
CA GLY A 144 3.53 -5.43 19.20
C GLY A 144 3.71 -4.96 17.77
N SER A 145 4.07 -5.87 16.88
CA SER A 145 4.20 -5.57 15.45
C SER A 145 2.99 -6.08 14.65
N ARG A 146 2.75 -5.48 13.47
CA ARG A 146 1.65 -5.88 12.58
C ARG A 146 1.69 -7.34 12.13
N THR A 147 2.90 -7.93 12.07
CA THR A 147 3.08 -9.34 11.69
C THR A 147 3.09 -10.28 12.90
N SER A 148 3.18 -9.74 14.12
CA SER A 148 3.18 -10.50 15.38
C SER A 148 2.54 -9.64 16.48
N PRO A 149 1.21 -9.41 16.43
CA PRO A 149 0.49 -8.67 17.47
C PRO A 149 0.50 -9.45 18.78
N ASN A 150 0.59 -8.73 19.90
CA ASN A 150 0.56 -9.32 21.23
C ASN A 150 -0.90 -9.49 21.69
N ILE A 151 -1.43 -10.70 21.51
CA ILE A 151 -2.82 -11.05 21.79
C ILE A 151 -3.21 -10.79 23.25
N GLU A 152 -2.31 -11.06 24.21
CA GLU A 152 -2.56 -10.84 25.63
C GLU A 152 -2.69 -9.35 25.97
N LYS A 153 -1.79 -8.50 25.42
CA LYS A 153 -1.91 -7.04 25.59
C LYS A 153 -3.22 -6.54 25.00
N ILE A 154 -3.58 -6.99 23.80
CA ILE A 154 -4.84 -6.60 23.14
C ILE A 154 -6.03 -6.99 24.01
N ALA A 155 -6.09 -8.21 24.53
CA ALA A 155 -7.17 -8.67 25.41
C ALA A 155 -7.29 -7.82 26.70
N ASN A 156 -6.14 -7.40 27.26
CA ASN A 156 -6.09 -6.57 28.47
C ASN A 156 -6.67 -5.16 28.24
N LEU A 157 -6.58 -4.61 27.03
CA LEU A 157 -7.19 -3.34 26.65
C LEU A 157 -8.72 -3.40 26.61
N LYS A 158 -9.28 -4.62 26.49
CA LYS A 158 -10.73 -4.88 26.34
C LYS A 158 -11.34 -4.03 25.21
N PRO A 159 -10.85 -4.19 23.99
CA PRO A 159 -11.38 -3.45 22.85
C PRO A 159 -12.83 -3.83 22.56
N ASP A 160 -13.56 -2.92 21.95
CA ASP A 160 -14.90 -3.17 21.39
C ASP A 160 -14.90 -3.23 19.85
N LEU A 161 -13.75 -2.90 19.25
CA LEU A 161 -13.47 -3.13 17.83
C LEU A 161 -11.97 -3.35 17.61
N ILE A 162 -11.63 -4.31 16.77
CA ILE A 162 -10.27 -4.51 16.26
C ILE A 162 -10.27 -4.32 14.76
N LEU A 163 -9.34 -3.51 14.27
CA LEU A 163 -9.10 -3.28 12.84
C LEU A 163 -7.79 -3.95 12.44
N VAL A 164 -7.81 -4.71 11.37
CA VAL A 164 -6.64 -5.41 10.82
C VAL A 164 -6.76 -5.48 9.31
N ASN A 165 -5.68 -5.66 8.59
CA ASN A 165 -5.73 -5.88 7.15
C ASN A 165 -5.18 -7.25 6.74
N ASN A 166 -5.32 -7.61 5.47
CA ASN A 166 -4.88 -8.88 4.90
C ASN A 166 -3.36 -9.11 4.94
N THR A 167 -2.56 -8.20 5.48
CA THR A 167 -1.14 -8.47 5.75
C THR A 167 -0.94 -9.40 6.94
N LEU A 168 -1.93 -9.52 7.82
CA LEU A 168 -1.99 -10.58 8.83
C LEU A 168 -2.34 -11.91 8.15
N LYS A 169 -1.32 -12.66 7.76
CA LYS A 169 -1.47 -13.94 7.04
C LYS A 169 -1.80 -15.14 7.95
N ASP A 170 -1.65 -14.97 9.26
CA ASP A 170 -1.87 -16.02 10.26
C ASP A 170 -3.35 -16.11 10.63
N ASP A 171 -4.01 -17.17 10.17
CA ASP A 171 -5.42 -17.42 10.47
C ASP A 171 -5.65 -17.65 11.97
N SER A 172 -4.71 -18.26 12.69
CA SER A 172 -4.81 -18.47 14.14
C SER A 172 -4.75 -17.14 14.92
N ALA A 173 -3.96 -16.19 14.45
CA ALA A 173 -3.94 -14.83 15.01
C ALA A 173 -5.28 -14.13 14.78
N TYR A 174 -5.85 -14.23 13.57
CA TYR A 174 -7.17 -13.68 13.29
C TYR A 174 -8.27 -14.30 14.17
N GLU A 175 -8.29 -15.62 14.32
CA GLU A 175 -9.24 -16.33 15.21
C GLU A 175 -9.09 -15.85 16.66
N SER A 176 -7.86 -15.68 17.14
CA SER A 176 -7.58 -15.18 18.48
C SER A 176 -8.10 -13.76 18.69
N LEU A 177 -7.88 -12.87 17.71
CA LEU A 177 -8.39 -11.49 17.74
C LEU A 177 -9.92 -11.46 17.73
N SER A 178 -10.54 -12.24 16.85
CA SER A 178 -12.01 -12.34 16.74
C SER A 178 -12.65 -12.95 18.00
N GLY A 179 -11.90 -13.73 18.77
CA GLY A 179 -12.32 -14.22 20.09
C GLY A 179 -12.27 -13.15 21.20
N ILE A 180 -11.59 -12.02 20.99
CA ILE A 180 -11.51 -10.90 21.93
C ILE A 180 -12.62 -9.87 21.65
N ALA A 181 -12.76 -9.44 20.40
CA ALA A 181 -13.74 -8.41 19.98
C ALA A 181 -14.09 -8.56 18.49
N PRO A 182 -15.19 -7.92 18.03
CA PRO A 182 -15.46 -7.76 16.61
C PRO A 182 -14.21 -7.31 15.85
N THR A 183 -13.80 -8.09 14.84
CA THR A 183 -12.56 -7.87 14.09
C THR A 183 -12.88 -7.66 12.62
N VAL A 184 -12.75 -6.43 12.14
CA VAL A 184 -12.96 -6.06 10.73
C VAL A 184 -11.64 -6.08 9.98
N VAL A 185 -11.62 -6.76 8.84
CA VAL A 185 -10.42 -6.93 8.01
C VAL A 185 -10.56 -6.11 6.73
N THR A 186 -9.64 -5.18 6.51
CA THR A 186 -9.50 -4.42 5.27
C THR A 186 -8.59 -5.15 4.27
N GLU A 187 -8.54 -4.71 3.00
CA GLU A 187 -7.71 -5.36 1.98
C GLU A 187 -6.23 -5.21 2.28
N GLY A 188 -5.80 -4.04 2.63
CA GLY A 188 -4.41 -3.72 2.94
C GLY A 188 -3.80 -2.69 2.00
N THR A 189 -2.68 -2.28 2.37
CA THR A 189 -1.82 -1.17 2.04
C THR A 189 -1.73 -0.70 0.58
N GLY A 190 -1.20 0.49 0.41
CA GLY A 190 -0.83 1.04 -0.88
C GLY A 190 -2.04 1.50 -1.68
N VAL A 191 -2.24 0.90 -2.83
CA VAL A 191 -3.32 1.27 -3.76
C VAL A 191 -4.74 1.16 -3.18
N ASN A 192 -4.94 0.36 -2.14
CA ASN A 192 -6.27 0.12 -1.55
C ASN A 192 -6.66 1.11 -0.44
N TRP A 193 -5.84 2.09 -0.10
CA TRP A 193 -6.02 2.94 1.07
C TRP A 193 -7.39 3.67 1.12
N LYS A 194 -7.90 4.15 -0.01
CA LYS A 194 -9.22 4.82 -0.09
C LYS A 194 -10.37 3.85 0.21
N GLN A 195 -10.28 2.65 -0.36
CA GLN A 195 -11.24 1.57 -0.09
C GLN A 195 -11.19 1.12 1.37
N ASP A 196 -9.99 0.99 1.94
CA ASP A 196 -9.78 0.58 3.33
C ASP A 196 -10.31 1.65 4.30
N TYR A 197 -10.05 2.92 4.02
CA TYR A 197 -10.62 4.05 4.76
C TYR A 197 -12.15 4.01 4.80
N LEU A 198 -12.81 3.78 3.67
CA LEU A 198 -14.28 3.67 3.62
C LEU A 198 -14.80 2.46 4.42
N LEU A 199 -14.07 1.36 4.45
CA LEU A 199 -14.45 0.20 5.27
C LEU A 199 -14.29 0.48 6.76
N VAL A 200 -13.22 1.19 7.16
CA VAL A 200 -13.03 1.68 8.53
C VAL A 200 -14.17 2.63 8.92
N ALA A 201 -14.50 3.59 8.07
CA ALA A 201 -15.62 4.51 8.28
C ALA A 201 -16.95 3.75 8.46
N SER A 202 -17.19 2.73 7.64
CA SER A 202 -18.36 1.85 7.77
C SER A 202 -18.38 1.11 9.11
N ALA A 203 -17.23 0.61 9.58
CA ALA A 203 -17.13 -0.08 10.88
C ALA A 203 -17.39 0.87 12.07
N LEU A 204 -16.96 2.11 11.96
CA LEU A 204 -17.16 3.15 12.98
C LEU A 204 -18.57 3.76 12.94
N GLY A 205 -19.40 3.45 11.94
CA GLY A 205 -20.72 4.07 11.78
C GLY A 205 -20.67 5.49 11.26
N LYS A 206 -19.66 5.80 10.44
CA LYS A 206 -19.34 7.13 9.89
C LYS A 206 -19.15 7.09 8.36
N GLN A 207 -19.90 6.23 7.68
CA GLN A 207 -19.71 5.99 6.26
C GLN A 207 -19.90 7.24 5.41
N GLN A 208 -20.95 8.03 5.66
CA GLN A 208 -21.22 9.26 4.92
C GLN A 208 -20.14 10.33 5.20
N GLU A 209 -19.69 10.43 6.46
CA GLU A 209 -18.58 11.31 6.85
C GLU A 209 -17.30 10.92 6.07
N GLY A 210 -16.96 9.62 6.03
CA GLY A 210 -15.81 9.12 5.29
C GLY A 210 -15.92 9.36 3.77
N GLU A 211 -17.07 9.13 3.17
CA GLU A 211 -17.34 9.42 1.75
C GLU A 211 -17.16 10.91 1.43
N GLN A 212 -17.64 11.79 2.30
CA GLN A 212 -17.48 13.24 2.14
C GLN A 212 -16.00 13.65 2.21
N LYS A 213 -15.27 13.21 3.23
CA LYS A 213 -13.85 13.54 3.40
C LYS A 213 -13.00 13.02 2.23
N LEU A 214 -13.29 11.84 1.72
CA LEU A 214 -12.62 11.29 0.55
C LEU A 214 -12.94 12.11 -0.72
N ALA A 215 -14.16 12.62 -0.86
CA ALA A 215 -14.51 13.50 -1.96
C ALA A 215 -13.78 14.86 -1.85
N GLU A 216 -13.66 15.42 -0.66
CA GLU A 216 -12.88 16.65 -0.39
C GLU A 216 -11.41 16.48 -0.74
N TYR A 217 -10.79 15.36 -0.33
CA TYR A 217 -9.43 14.98 -0.73
C TYR A 217 -9.30 14.90 -2.26
N THR A 218 -10.24 14.23 -2.94
CA THR A 218 -10.19 14.04 -4.39
C THR A 218 -10.25 15.39 -5.14
N GLU A 219 -11.09 16.30 -4.69
CA GLU A 219 -11.18 17.67 -5.28
C GLU A 219 -9.92 18.49 -4.98
N ARG A 220 -9.29 18.30 -3.80
CA ARG A 220 -8.01 18.91 -3.48
C ARG A 220 -6.89 18.40 -4.37
N ALA A 221 -6.78 17.06 -4.52
CA ALA A 221 -5.77 16.44 -5.37
C ALA A 221 -5.80 17.00 -6.80
N LYS A 222 -6.99 17.11 -7.40
CA LYS A 222 -7.15 17.70 -8.73
C LYS A 222 -6.66 19.14 -8.81
N LYS A 223 -6.97 19.97 -7.79
CA LYS A 223 -6.51 21.36 -7.75
C LYS A 223 -5.00 21.46 -7.68
N VAL A 224 -4.36 20.64 -6.84
CA VAL A 224 -2.89 20.59 -6.77
C VAL A 224 -2.29 20.17 -8.11
N GLY A 225 -2.85 19.16 -8.77
CA GLY A 225 -2.41 18.73 -10.08
C GLY A 225 -2.58 19.80 -11.17
N GLU A 226 -3.66 20.58 -11.14
CA GLU A 226 -3.88 21.71 -12.05
C GLU A 226 -2.84 22.82 -11.84
N GLN A 227 -2.37 23.04 -10.60
CA GLN A 227 -1.34 24.05 -10.27
C GLN A 227 0.04 23.62 -10.73
N VAL A 228 0.39 22.35 -10.53
CA VAL A 228 1.70 21.77 -10.93
C VAL A 228 1.79 21.63 -12.46
N GLY A 229 0.71 21.20 -13.09
CA GLY A 229 0.65 20.91 -14.52
C GLY A 229 1.12 19.50 -14.87
N SER A 230 0.62 18.97 -15.98
CA SER A 230 0.90 17.61 -16.43
C SER A 230 2.20 17.45 -17.24
N ASP A 231 2.89 18.54 -17.52
CA ASP A 231 4.18 18.58 -18.22
C ASP A 231 5.38 18.31 -17.30
N LYS A 232 5.16 18.28 -15.99
CA LYS A 232 6.16 17.99 -14.97
C LYS A 232 6.04 16.58 -14.44
N THR A 233 7.18 15.93 -14.27
CA THR A 233 7.24 14.57 -13.72
C THR A 233 7.61 14.60 -12.24
N ILE A 234 6.81 13.89 -11.42
CA ILE A 234 7.01 13.73 -9.99
C ILE A 234 7.58 12.33 -9.72
N SER A 235 8.77 12.29 -9.12
CA SER A 235 9.47 11.07 -8.75
C SER A 235 9.39 10.81 -7.25
N PHE A 236 9.29 9.54 -6.86
CA PHE A 236 9.30 9.09 -5.47
C PHE A 236 10.37 8.05 -5.23
N LEU A 237 11.24 8.33 -4.25
CA LEU A 237 12.36 7.49 -3.86
C LEU A 237 12.34 7.26 -2.35
N ARG A 238 12.70 6.06 -1.92
CA ARG A 238 12.99 5.76 -0.52
C ARG A 238 14.36 5.14 -0.37
N TYR A 239 15.14 5.68 0.54
CA TYR A 239 16.44 5.16 0.91
C TYR A 239 16.39 4.43 2.24
N GLN A 240 17.07 3.28 2.29
CA GLN A 240 17.42 2.53 3.49
C GLN A 240 18.88 2.10 3.35
N PRO A 241 19.64 1.87 4.44
CA PRO A 241 21.06 1.51 4.34
C PRO A 241 21.39 0.30 3.45
N ASP A 242 20.42 -0.62 3.32
CA ASP A 242 20.54 -1.85 2.53
C ASP A 242 19.70 -1.83 1.25
N ARG A 243 19.03 -0.69 0.92
CA ARG A 243 18.05 -0.67 -0.16
C ARG A 243 17.75 0.75 -0.66
N ILE A 244 17.74 0.90 -1.97
CA ILE A 244 17.18 2.07 -2.66
C ILE A 244 15.94 1.60 -3.42
N ARG A 245 14.84 2.32 -3.28
CA ARG A 245 13.54 1.91 -3.83
C ARG A 245 12.85 3.05 -4.53
N ILE A 246 12.39 2.81 -5.76
CA ILE A 246 11.47 3.69 -6.48
C ILE A 246 10.04 3.15 -6.40
N TRP A 247 9.05 4.05 -6.44
CA TRP A 247 7.66 3.72 -6.21
C TRP A 247 6.85 3.76 -7.50
N GLY A 248 6.08 2.70 -7.76
CA GLY A 248 5.24 2.57 -8.94
C GLY A 248 3.85 3.16 -8.75
N VAL A 249 3.02 3.07 -9.79
CA VAL A 249 1.65 3.62 -9.81
C VAL A 249 0.72 2.92 -8.82
N SER A 250 0.95 1.64 -8.50
CA SER A 250 0.17 0.89 -7.50
C SER A 250 0.68 1.06 -6.06
N SER A 251 1.44 2.14 -5.77
CA SER A 251 1.81 2.54 -4.42
C SER A 251 0.84 3.57 -3.85
N PHE A 252 0.96 3.86 -2.55
CA PHE A 252 0.23 4.96 -1.91
C PHE A 252 0.51 6.30 -2.60
N VAL A 253 1.78 6.74 -2.60
CA VAL A 253 2.19 7.99 -3.26
C VAL A 253 1.95 7.98 -4.77
N GLY A 254 2.08 6.82 -5.43
CA GLY A 254 1.75 6.66 -6.84
C GLY A 254 0.26 6.91 -7.11
N SER A 255 -0.62 6.40 -6.26
CA SER A 255 -2.06 6.61 -6.38
C SER A 255 -2.48 8.06 -6.14
N ILE A 256 -1.78 8.77 -5.25
CA ILE A 256 -2.00 10.21 -5.01
C ILE A 256 -1.59 11.02 -6.25
N ALA A 257 -0.45 10.70 -6.84
CA ALA A 257 -0.04 11.34 -8.09
C ALA A 257 -1.04 11.11 -9.23
N GLU A 258 -1.61 9.90 -9.34
CA GLU A 258 -2.68 9.61 -10.30
C GLU A 258 -3.96 10.40 -10.00
N ASP A 259 -4.40 10.47 -8.72
CA ASP A 259 -5.57 11.26 -8.31
C ASP A 259 -5.42 12.75 -8.64
N ALA A 260 -4.21 13.27 -8.52
CA ALA A 260 -3.86 14.64 -8.88
C ALA A 260 -3.64 14.84 -10.40
N GLY A 261 -3.58 13.77 -11.20
CA GLY A 261 -3.27 13.86 -12.63
C GLY A 261 -1.83 14.26 -12.92
N LEU A 262 -0.91 14.03 -12.00
CA LEU A 262 0.51 14.34 -12.14
C LEU A 262 1.22 13.31 -13.00
N SER A 263 2.15 13.76 -13.83
CA SER A 263 3.00 12.86 -14.64
C SER A 263 4.08 12.19 -13.79
N ARG A 264 4.42 10.95 -14.14
CA ARG A 264 5.49 10.17 -13.52
C ARG A 264 6.60 9.88 -14.51
N PRO A 265 7.87 9.81 -14.06
CA PRO A 265 8.95 9.30 -14.90
C PRO A 265 8.60 7.92 -15.48
N GLU A 266 9.00 7.63 -16.72
CA GLU A 266 8.72 6.35 -17.39
C GLU A 266 9.22 5.15 -16.56
N THR A 267 10.36 5.32 -15.88
CA THR A 267 10.96 4.34 -14.96
C THR A 267 10.10 4.00 -13.74
N GLN A 268 9.08 4.83 -13.43
CA GLN A 268 8.18 4.67 -12.28
C GLN A 268 6.71 4.43 -12.69
N ARG A 269 6.44 4.14 -13.97
CA ARG A 269 5.10 3.82 -14.51
C ARG A 269 4.79 2.33 -14.49
N PHE A 270 5.54 1.53 -13.76
CA PHE A 270 5.31 0.10 -13.62
C PHE A 270 4.12 -0.19 -12.68
N ASP A 271 3.38 -1.26 -13.01
CA ASP A 271 2.21 -1.73 -12.25
C ASP A 271 2.64 -2.64 -11.07
N LYS A 272 3.38 -2.07 -10.14
CA LYS A 272 3.74 -2.66 -8.83
C LYS A 272 3.81 -1.55 -7.80
N THR A 273 3.78 -1.92 -6.53
CA THR A 273 3.97 -0.95 -5.44
C THR A 273 5.34 -0.30 -5.52
N SER A 274 6.40 -1.08 -5.74
CA SER A 274 7.77 -0.55 -5.72
C SER A 274 8.73 -1.48 -6.46
N GLN A 275 9.91 -0.94 -6.78
CA GLN A 275 11.05 -1.65 -7.34
C GLN A 275 12.33 -1.23 -6.62
N ASP A 276 13.11 -2.22 -6.20
CA ASP A 276 14.45 -1.96 -5.66
C ASP A 276 15.42 -1.71 -6.82
N ILE A 277 16.27 -0.70 -6.67
CA ILE A 277 17.33 -0.34 -7.62
C ILE A 277 18.69 -0.34 -6.91
N SER A 278 19.77 -0.47 -7.68
CA SER A 278 21.12 -0.29 -7.14
C SER A 278 21.57 1.17 -7.21
N ALA A 279 22.65 1.52 -6.52
CA ALA A 279 23.22 2.85 -6.59
C ALA A 279 23.67 3.24 -8.02
N GLU A 280 24.07 2.26 -8.85
CA GLU A 280 24.42 2.45 -10.26
C GLU A 280 23.19 2.68 -11.17
N GLN A 281 21.98 2.48 -10.63
CA GLN A 281 20.69 2.67 -11.33
C GLN A 281 19.91 3.87 -10.75
N LEU A 282 20.57 4.72 -9.97
CA LEU A 282 19.91 5.84 -9.28
C LEU A 282 19.27 6.85 -10.27
N ASP A 283 19.76 6.88 -11.51
CA ASP A 283 19.16 7.63 -12.63
C ASP A 283 17.68 7.23 -12.90
N GLN A 284 17.24 6.04 -12.50
CA GLN A 284 15.83 5.64 -12.58
C GLN A 284 14.92 6.40 -11.62
N ALA A 285 15.50 7.08 -10.62
CA ALA A 285 14.78 7.93 -9.69
C ALA A 285 14.67 9.40 -10.16
N ASP A 286 15.22 9.75 -11.33
CA ASP A 286 15.21 11.13 -11.81
C ASP A 286 13.83 11.55 -12.32
N GLY A 287 13.55 12.85 -12.25
CA GLY A 287 12.34 13.51 -12.69
C GLY A 287 12.51 15.02 -12.65
N ASP A 288 11.46 15.77 -12.97
CA ASP A 288 11.49 17.23 -12.77
C ASP A 288 11.51 17.59 -11.28
N TYR A 289 10.81 16.80 -10.46
CA TYR A 289 10.79 16.89 -9.00
C TYR A 289 11.01 15.50 -8.39
N LEU A 290 11.84 15.44 -7.35
CA LEU A 290 12.14 14.21 -6.61
C LEU A 290 11.80 14.39 -5.13
N PHE A 291 10.85 13.60 -4.62
CA PHE A 291 10.56 13.51 -3.20
C PHE A 291 11.18 12.22 -2.66
N TYR A 292 12.08 12.35 -1.67
CA TYR A 292 12.80 11.18 -1.13
C TYR A 292 12.71 11.07 0.38
N GLY A 293 12.35 9.89 0.88
CA GLY A 293 12.35 9.54 2.28
C GLY A 293 13.58 8.74 2.68
N VAL A 294 13.98 8.85 3.94
CA VAL A 294 15.13 8.12 4.50
C VAL A 294 14.70 7.38 5.74
N GLN A 295 14.81 6.05 5.73
CA GLN A 295 14.51 5.23 6.89
C GLN A 295 15.75 4.56 7.46
N GLY A 296 16.03 4.83 8.74
CA GLY A 296 17.07 4.11 9.50
C GLY A 296 18.50 4.35 9.03
N GLY A 297 18.77 5.46 8.35
CA GLY A 297 20.08 5.92 7.87
C GLY A 297 20.20 7.42 7.95
N ASP A 298 21.25 7.94 7.34
CA ASP A 298 21.49 9.38 7.18
C ASP A 298 21.25 9.76 5.71
N ALA A 299 20.54 10.86 5.46
CA ALA A 299 20.32 11.36 4.10
C ALA A 299 21.64 11.57 3.33
N SER A 300 22.72 11.88 4.06
CA SER A 300 24.04 12.03 3.47
C SER A 300 24.60 10.73 2.88
N ASP A 301 24.07 9.57 3.24
CA ASP A 301 24.49 8.30 2.62
C ASP A 301 23.91 8.19 1.20
N LEU A 302 22.66 8.60 1.01
CA LEU A 302 22.06 8.69 -0.33
C LEU A 302 22.70 9.81 -1.17
N THR A 303 22.88 11.02 -0.58
CA THR A 303 23.36 12.18 -1.33
C THR A 303 24.85 12.10 -1.71
N LYS A 304 25.62 11.19 -1.12
CA LYS A 304 26.99 10.87 -1.51
C LYS A 304 27.11 9.82 -2.62
N GLU A 305 26.00 9.18 -3.01
CA GLU A 305 26.03 8.24 -4.13
C GLU A 305 26.50 8.93 -5.41
N THR A 306 27.31 8.21 -6.19
CA THR A 306 28.01 8.79 -7.34
C THR A 306 27.08 9.44 -8.37
N LEU A 307 25.91 8.87 -8.57
CA LEU A 307 24.93 9.37 -9.55
C LEU A 307 24.02 10.48 -9.00
N TRP A 308 23.98 10.70 -7.68
CA TRP A 308 23.06 11.66 -7.05
C TRP A 308 23.19 13.08 -7.64
N SER A 309 24.39 13.61 -7.66
CA SER A 309 24.65 14.96 -8.22
C SER A 309 24.45 15.06 -9.74
N GLY A 310 24.23 13.91 -10.40
CA GLY A 310 23.93 13.83 -11.84
C GLY A 310 22.45 13.94 -12.16
N LEU A 311 21.55 13.74 -11.20
CA LEU A 311 20.12 13.81 -11.39
C LEU A 311 19.67 15.24 -11.76
N GLU A 312 18.73 15.39 -12.68
CA GLU A 312 18.23 16.70 -13.10
C GLU A 312 17.46 17.38 -11.97
N ALA A 313 16.68 16.63 -11.18
CA ALA A 313 16.02 17.16 -10.00
C ALA A 313 17.03 17.76 -9.00
N VAL A 314 18.17 17.10 -8.79
CA VAL A 314 19.22 17.60 -7.88
C VAL A 314 19.92 18.85 -8.42
N LYS A 315 20.25 18.86 -9.71
CA LYS A 315 20.89 20.02 -10.36
C LYS A 315 20.01 21.26 -10.37
N SER A 316 18.70 21.06 -10.38
CA SER A 316 17.69 22.11 -10.43
C SER A 316 17.20 22.54 -9.05
N ASP A 317 17.77 22.01 -7.96
CA ASP A 317 17.32 22.20 -6.57
C ASP A 317 15.85 21.74 -6.33
N HIS A 318 15.42 20.69 -7.07
CA HIS A 318 14.08 20.11 -7.01
C HIS A 318 14.06 18.71 -6.34
N ALA A 319 15.06 18.40 -5.53
CA ALA A 319 15.11 17.16 -4.75
C ALA A 319 14.83 17.47 -3.27
N PHE A 320 13.69 17.00 -2.75
CA PHE A 320 13.18 17.33 -1.43
C PHE A 320 13.16 16.09 -0.54
N GLN A 321 13.77 16.22 0.65
CA GLN A 321 13.61 15.19 1.68
C GLN A 321 12.27 15.37 2.37
N VAL A 322 11.51 14.28 2.46
CA VAL A 322 10.18 14.25 3.06
C VAL A 322 10.12 13.29 4.24
N ASP A 323 9.08 13.40 5.04
CA ASP A 323 8.83 12.46 6.13
C ASP A 323 8.59 11.03 5.60
N ASP A 324 9.40 10.07 6.08
CA ASP A 324 9.33 8.69 5.61
C ASP A 324 8.08 7.96 6.08
N ASP A 325 7.60 8.29 7.28
CA ASP A 325 6.38 7.69 7.83
C ASP A 325 5.14 8.14 7.06
N GLU A 326 5.04 9.42 6.74
CA GLU A 326 3.93 10.00 6.00
C GLU A 326 3.88 9.51 4.55
N PHE A 327 5.02 9.51 3.85
CA PHE A 327 5.06 9.18 2.41
C PHE A 327 5.10 7.68 2.13
N TYR A 328 5.82 6.90 2.95
CA TYR A 328 6.23 5.55 2.54
C TYR A 328 5.87 4.44 3.53
N LEU A 329 5.52 4.75 4.76
CA LEU A 329 5.16 3.75 5.77
C LEU A 329 3.68 3.69 6.09
N ASN A 330 2.99 4.82 5.98
CA ASN A 330 1.56 4.90 6.25
C ASN A 330 0.74 5.09 4.98
N ALA A 331 -0.56 5.02 5.10
CA ALA A 331 -1.49 5.13 3.98
C ALA A 331 -2.88 5.48 4.53
N GLY A 332 -3.17 6.75 4.66
CA GLY A 332 -4.44 7.27 5.14
C GLY A 332 -4.71 8.66 4.58
N ILE A 333 -5.82 9.24 4.95
CA ILE A 333 -6.26 10.52 4.35
C ILE A 333 -5.42 11.71 4.84
N THR A 334 -4.94 11.65 6.10
CA THR A 334 -4.04 12.68 6.66
C THR A 334 -2.70 12.65 5.92
N ALA A 335 -2.07 11.48 5.82
CA ALA A 335 -0.85 11.30 5.05
C ALA A 335 -1.02 11.70 3.57
N ALA A 336 -2.16 11.37 2.95
CA ALA A 336 -2.41 11.75 1.56
C ALA A 336 -2.50 13.26 1.37
N ASN A 337 -3.08 13.97 2.35
CA ASN A 337 -3.08 15.42 2.35
C ASN A 337 -1.69 16.01 2.57
N GLY A 338 -0.87 15.43 3.45
CA GLY A 338 0.52 15.87 3.65
C GLY A 338 1.38 15.69 2.39
N VAL A 339 1.22 14.56 1.67
CA VAL A 339 1.86 14.39 0.36
C VAL A 339 1.45 15.49 -0.62
N LEU A 340 0.16 15.88 -0.64
CA LEU A 340 -0.31 16.98 -1.48
C LEU A 340 0.22 18.35 -1.03
N ASP A 341 0.40 18.57 0.29
CA ASP A 341 1.01 19.79 0.83
C ASP A 341 2.44 19.97 0.32
N GLU A 342 3.26 18.91 0.41
CA GLU A 342 4.65 18.92 -0.06
C GLU A 342 4.74 19.12 -1.58
N VAL A 343 3.86 18.48 -2.36
CA VAL A 343 3.79 18.67 -3.80
C VAL A 343 3.36 20.11 -4.14
N GLU A 344 2.35 20.66 -3.46
CA GLU A 344 1.86 22.04 -3.68
C GLU A 344 2.90 23.10 -3.31
N GLU A 345 3.70 22.86 -2.26
CA GLU A 345 4.75 23.77 -1.82
C GLU A 345 5.93 23.80 -2.81
N HIS A 346 6.37 22.64 -3.26
CA HIS A 346 7.63 22.48 -3.96
C HIS A 346 7.53 22.32 -5.48
N ALA A 347 6.48 21.74 -6.01
CA ALA A 347 6.33 21.50 -7.45
C ALA A 347 5.51 22.63 -8.11
N LYS A 348 6.22 23.71 -8.51
CA LYS A 348 5.62 24.92 -9.12
C LYS A 348 6.20 25.21 -10.49
#